data_9b1b9c7e7fa5cadbc36a2e82bfbfff1a
#
_entry.id   9b1b9c7e7fa5cadbc36a2e82bfbfff1a
#
_cell.length_a   1.000
_cell.length_b   1.000
_cell.length_c   1.000
_cell.angle_alpha   90.00
_cell.angle_beta   90.00
_cell.angle_gamma   90.00
#
_symmetry.space_group_name_H-M   'P 1'
#
loop_
_entity.id
_entity.type
_entity.pdbx_description
1 polymer ?
#
loop_
_entity_poly.entity_id
_entity_poly.type
_entity_poly.pdbx_seq_one_letter_code
_entity_poly.pdbx_strand_id
1 'polypeptide(L)'
;YRELRQRIGRLASMLAGLGVEAGNTVAMMDWDSHRYLECFFAVPMMGAILQTVNVRLNAEQILYTLNHAGADVLLVNREFFPLLAPIAERLESVRRFVLSDDEHGPVEGPVEFAAEYEALLAAASPDYVFEDFDENAQASLFYTSGTTGLPKGVRFSHRQLVLHTLGVATSIGTAAAGATMRTGDVYMPITPMFHVHAWGFPYVATLLGLKQVYPGRYLPASLLKLIVGERVTYSHCVPSIMQMLLSHPDSASYDLTG
;
A
#
# COMPACT_ATOMS: atom_id res chain seq x y z
N TYR A 1 6.30 6.60 -14.62
CA TYR A 1 5.06 5.84 -14.90
C TYR A 1 5.26 4.71 -15.91
N ARG A 2 6.13 4.83 -16.91
CA ARG A 2 6.42 3.71 -17.83
C ARG A 2 6.96 2.50 -17.05
N GLU A 3 7.90 2.71 -16.16
CA GLU A 3 8.45 1.67 -15.29
C GLU A 3 7.38 1.10 -14.34
N LEU A 4 6.62 1.96 -13.66
CA LEU A 4 5.50 1.53 -12.80
C LEU A 4 4.54 0.59 -13.55
N ARG A 5 4.15 0.95 -14.79
CA ARG A 5 3.30 0.10 -15.62
C ARG A 5 3.92 -1.28 -15.89
N GLN A 6 5.22 -1.30 -16.19
CA GLN A 6 5.93 -2.58 -16.42
C GLN A 6 5.97 -3.42 -15.14
N ARG A 7 6.23 -2.79 -13.99
CA ARG A 7 6.25 -3.48 -12.69
C ARG A 7 4.87 -3.99 -12.29
N ILE A 8 3.80 -3.24 -12.56
CA ILE A 8 2.40 -3.70 -12.39
C ILE A 8 2.13 -4.95 -13.25
N GLY A 9 2.52 -4.97 -14.51
CA GLY A 9 2.37 -6.14 -15.37
C GLY A 9 3.18 -7.35 -14.87
N ARG A 10 4.43 -7.13 -14.42
CA ARG A 10 5.26 -8.17 -13.80
C ARG A 10 4.64 -8.70 -12.51
N LEU A 11 4.12 -7.82 -11.66
CA LEU A 11 3.45 -8.23 -10.42
C LEU A 11 2.21 -9.07 -10.70
N ALA A 12 1.41 -8.68 -11.68
CA ALA A 12 0.26 -9.46 -12.10
C ALA A 12 0.68 -10.85 -12.62
N SER A 13 1.71 -10.93 -13.49
CA SER A 13 2.25 -12.20 -13.98
C SER A 13 2.82 -13.07 -12.83
N MET A 14 3.52 -12.46 -11.89
CA MET A 14 4.04 -13.12 -10.69
C MET A 14 2.91 -13.72 -9.84
N LEU A 15 1.89 -12.94 -9.53
CA LEU A 15 0.74 -13.38 -8.73
C LEU A 15 -0.05 -14.49 -9.43
N ALA A 16 -0.26 -14.39 -10.74
CA ALA A 16 -0.86 -15.46 -11.53
C ALA A 16 -0.02 -16.74 -11.50
N GLY A 17 1.32 -16.62 -11.58
CA GLY A 17 2.26 -17.76 -11.41
C GLY A 17 2.20 -18.40 -10.02
N LEU A 18 1.79 -17.66 -8.99
CA LEU A 18 1.53 -18.17 -7.64
C LEU A 18 0.11 -18.74 -7.45
N GLY A 19 -0.70 -18.73 -8.52
CA GLY A 19 -2.06 -19.26 -8.55
C GLY A 19 -3.13 -18.27 -8.10
N VAL A 20 -2.88 -16.96 -8.18
CA VAL A 20 -3.89 -15.93 -7.91
C VAL A 20 -4.80 -15.79 -9.13
N GLU A 21 -6.09 -15.90 -8.91
CA GLU A 21 -7.17 -15.75 -9.88
C GLU A 21 -8.12 -14.62 -9.46
N ALA A 22 -9.04 -14.23 -10.35
CA ALA A 22 -10.09 -13.27 -10.02
C ALA A 22 -10.89 -13.73 -8.80
N GLY A 23 -11.15 -12.81 -7.87
CA GLY A 23 -11.84 -13.07 -6.60
C GLY A 23 -10.95 -13.56 -5.46
N ASN A 24 -9.70 -13.98 -5.72
CA ASN A 24 -8.74 -14.31 -4.65
C ASN A 24 -8.31 -13.05 -3.90
N THR A 25 -7.92 -13.21 -2.64
CA THR A 25 -7.44 -12.11 -1.80
C THR A 25 -5.92 -12.14 -1.68
N VAL A 26 -5.28 -11.04 -2.08
CA VAL A 26 -3.85 -10.81 -1.87
C VAL A 26 -3.68 -9.79 -0.74
N ALA A 27 -3.07 -10.21 0.35
CA ALA A 27 -2.81 -9.35 1.50
C ALA A 27 -1.41 -8.72 1.41
N MET A 28 -1.30 -7.41 1.72
CA MET A 28 -0.04 -6.69 1.78
C MET A 28 0.21 -6.20 3.21
N MET A 29 1.34 -6.59 3.79
CA MET A 29 1.78 -6.26 5.13
C MET A 29 3.12 -5.55 5.06
N ASP A 30 3.09 -4.25 4.79
CA ASP A 30 4.26 -3.39 4.58
C ASP A 30 4.01 -1.98 5.10
N TRP A 31 5.09 -1.19 5.18
CA TRP A 31 5.03 0.26 5.27
C TRP A 31 4.68 0.89 3.92
N ASP A 32 4.56 2.21 3.89
CA ASP A 32 4.29 2.93 2.65
C ASP A 32 5.47 2.80 1.68
N SER A 33 5.27 2.07 0.60
CA SER A 33 6.32 1.72 -0.36
C SER A 33 5.83 1.78 -1.81
N HIS A 34 6.77 1.82 -2.75
CA HIS A 34 6.44 1.67 -4.17
C HIS A 34 5.81 0.31 -4.47
N ARG A 35 6.19 -0.76 -3.75
CA ARG A 35 5.60 -2.09 -3.88
C ARG A 35 4.13 -2.08 -3.45
N TYR A 36 3.82 -1.29 -2.43
CA TYR A 36 2.43 -1.09 -2.02
C TYR A 36 1.61 -0.41 -3.13
N LEU A 37 2.18 0.63 -3.80
CA LEU A 37 1.52 1.26 -4.95
C LEU A 37 1.32 0.28 -6.10
N GLU A 38 2.30 -0.56 -6.38
CA GLU A 38 2.17 -1.59 -7.41
C GLU A 38 1.01 -2.55 -7.11
N CYS A 39 0.86 -2.96 -5.83
CA CYS A 39 -0.26 -3.78 -5.39
C CYS A 39 -1.62 -3.07 -5.52
N PHE A 40 -1.68 -1.74 -5.30
CA PHE A 40 -2.91 -0.95 -5.45
C PHE A 40 -3.48 -1.03 -6.87
N PHE A 41 -2.62 -1.27 -7.86
CA PHE A 41 -3.04 -1.42 -9.25
C PHE A 41 -3.07 -2.89 -9.69
N ALA A 42 -1.97 -3.62 -9.56
CA ALA A 42 -1.86 -4.97 -10.12
C ALA A 42 -2.95 -5.91 -9.59
N VAL A 43 -3.15 -5.96 -8.28
CA VAL A 43 -4.09 -6.90 -7.66
C VAL A 43 -5.53 -6.62 -8.11
N PRO A 44 -6.07 -5.39 -7.97
CA PRO A 44 -7.42 -5.12 -8.46
C PRO A 44 -7.54 -5.29 -9.99
N MET A 45 -6.57 -4.87 -10.79
CA MET A 45 -6.63 -5.00 -12.25
C MET A 45 -6.68 -6.45 -12.73
N MET A 46 -6.23 -7.42 -11.92
CA MET A 46 -6.39 -8.86 -12.17
C MET A 46 -7.81 -9.37 -11.81
N GLY A 47 -8.70 -8.53 -11.28
CA GLY A 47 -9.95 -8.94 -10.68
C GLY A 47 -9.81 -9.59 -9.29
N ALA A 48 -8.60 -9.58 -8.71
CA ALA A 48 -8.33 -10.03 -7.35
C ALA A 48 -8.60 -8.90 -6.32
N ILE A 49 -8.61 -9.25 -5.05
CA ILE A 49 -8.96 -8.34 -3.96
C ILE A 49 -7.70 -7.98 -3.20
N LEU A 50 -7.34 -6.71 -3.16
CA LEU A 50 -6.24 -6.24 -2.32
C LEU A 50 -6.70 -6.06 -0.88
N GLN A 51 -6.17 -6.87 0.04
CA GLN A 51 -6.29 -6.60 1.48
C GLN A 51 -5.09 -5.78 1.96
N THR A 52 -5.35 -4.57 2.44
CA THR A 52 -4.31 -3.77 3.10
C THR A 52 -4.29 -4.10 4.59
N VAL A 53 -3.20 -4.75 5.06
CA VAL A 53 -3.09 -5.20 6.45
C VAL A 53 -2.63 -4.05 7.34
N ASN A 54 -3.42 -3.74 8.37
CA ASN A 54 -3.02 -2.74 9.35
C ASN A 54 -1.94 -3.31 10.29
N VAL A 55 -0.69 -2.97 10.04
CA VAL A 55 0.49 -3.43 10.78
C VAL A 55 0.60 -2.87 12.21
N ARG A 56 -0.30 -1.97 12.61
CA ARG A 56 -0.39 -1.45 13.99
C ARG A 56 -1.32 -2.28 14.87
N LEU A 57 -2.01 -3.25 14.32
CA LEU A 57 -2.79 -4.23 15.08
C LEU A 57 -1.85 -5.22 15.77
N ASN A 58 -2.32 -5.83 16.85
CA ASN A 58 -1.60 -6.93 17.47
C ASN A 58 -1.72 -8.22 16.63
N ALA A 59 -0.89 -9.22 16.89
CA ALA A 59 -0.83 -10.46 16.13
C ALA A 59 -2.18 -11.20 16.04
N GLU A 60 -2.96 -11.25 17.13
CA GLU A 60 -4.28 -11.91 17.15
C GLU A 60 -5.30 -11.18 16.26
N GLN A 61 -5.27 -9.87 16.25
CA GLN A 61 -6.13 -9.08 15.36
C GLN A 61 -5.72 -9.23 13.90
N ILE A 62 -4.41 -9.30 13.61
CA ILE A 62 -3.89 -9.56 12.25
C ILE A 62 -4.34 -10.96 11.80
N LEU A 63 -4.17 -11.99 12.63
CA LEU A 63 -4.66 -13.33 12.35
C LEU A 63 -6.15 -13.33 11.98
N TYR A 64 -6.95 -12.69 12.84
CA TYR A 64 -8.38 -12.56 12.57
C TYR A 64 -8.66 -11.89 11.22
N THR A 65 -7.98 -10.79 10.90
CA THR A 65 -8.24 -10.08 9.63
C THR A 65 -7.83 -10.88 8.41
N LEU A 66 -6.72 -11.61 8.46
CA LEU A 66 -6.26 -12.47 7.37
C LEU A 66 -7.20 -13.66 7.13
N ASN A 67 -7.59 -14.37 8.19
CA ASN A 67 -8.50 -15.50 8.08
C ASN A 67 -9.92 -15.06 7.66
N HIS A 68 -10.44 -13.95 8.24
CA HIS A 68 -11.76 -13.42 7.88
C HIS A 68 -11.82 -12.90 6.44
N ALA A 69 -10.73 -12.38 5.91
CA ALA A 69 -10.61 -11.95 4.51
C ALA A 69 -10.46 -13.12 3.54
N GLY A 70 -10.08 -14.29 4.03
CA GLY A 70 -9.70 -15.42 3.20
C GLY A 70 -8.46 -15.12 2.36
N ALA A 71 -7.42 -14.52 2.97
CA ALA A 71 -6.20 -14.16 2.25
C ALA A 71 -5.53 -15.40 1.65
N ASP A 72 -5.33 -15.43 0.33
CA ASP A 72 -4.69 -16.53 -0.40
C ASP A 72 -3.17 -16.38 -0.46
N VAL A 73 -2.70 -15.15 -0.66
CA VAL A 73 -1.28 -14.80 -0.74
C VAL A 73 -1.01 -13.66 0.24
N LEU A 74 0.08 -13.76 0.99
CA LEU A 74 0.57 -12.70 1.87
C LEU A 74 1.93 -12.20 1.40
N LEU A 75 1.97 -10.93 0.99
CA LEU A 75 3.19 -10.18 0.76
C LEU A 75 3.56 -9.52 2.09
N VAL A 76 4.72 -9.82 2.64
CA VAL A 76 5.09 -9.36 3.99
C VAL A 76 6.51 -8.82 4.05
N ASN A 77 6.67 -7.63 4.65
CA ASN A 77 7.97 -7.05 4.93
C ASN A 77 8.59 -7.71 6.17
N ARG A 78 9.91 -7.94 6.12
CA ARG A 78 10.71 -8.58 7.17
C ARG A 78 10.51 -7.94 8.56
N GLU A 79 10.31 -6.64 8.64
CA GLU A 79 10.06 -5.96 9.91
C GLU A 79 8.85 -6.52 10.68
N PHE A 80 7.91 -7.17 9.97
CA PHE A 80 6.68 -7.71 10.57
C PHE A 80 6.76 -9.19 10.92
N PHE A 81 7.91 -9.84 10.79
CA PHE A 81 8.10 -11.22 11.22
C PHE A 81 7.75 -11.45 12.71
N PRO A 82 8.07 -10.53 13.64
CA PRO A 82 7.65 -10.69 15.03
C PRO A 82 6.12 -10.73 15.23
N LEU A 83 5.35 -10.13 14.33
CA LEU A 83 3.88 -10.20 14.34
C LEU A 83 3.35 -11.45 13.63
N LEU A 84 4.07 -11.93 12.60
CA LEU A 84 3.68 -13.10 11.82
C LEU A 84 4.01 -14.41 12.52
N ALA A 85 5.19 -14.52 13.17
CA ALA A 85 5.68 -15.76 13.78
C ALA A 85 4.68 -16.42 14.73
N PRO A 86 4.05 -15.71 15.69
CA PRO A 86 3.14 -16.33 16.65
C PRO A 86 1.80 -16.80 16.06
N ILE A 87 1.49 -16.38 14.82
CA ILE A 87 0.21 -16.68 14.17
C ILE A 87 0.35 -17.55 12.91
N ALA A 88 1.57 -17.80 12.46
CA ALA A 88 1.86 -18.42 11.16
C ALA A 88 1.13 -19.78 10.98
N GLU A 89 1.19 -20.66 11.99
CA GLU A 89 0.56 -21.97 11.96
C GLU A 89 -0.97 -21.95 12.06
N ARG A 90 -1.54 -20.79 12.37
CA ARG A 90 -2.98 -20.56 12.55
C ARG A 90 -3.63 -19.84 11.38
N LEU A 91 -2.85 -19.55 10.34
CA LEU A 91 -3.36 -18.97 9.08
C LEU A 91 -4.06 -20.07 8.27
N GLU A 92 -5.38 -19.95 8.11
CA GLU A 92 -6.22 -21.00 7.52
C GLU A 92 -6.25 -20.98 6.00
N SER A 93 -6.13 -19.80 5.38
CA SER A 93 -6.33 -19.61 3.94
C SER A 93 -5.05 -19.27 3.18
N VAL A 94 -4.01 -18.73 3.85
CA VAL A 94 -2.79 -18.29 3.18
C VAL A 94 -2.00 -19.47 2.65
N ARG A 95 -1.90 -19.56 1.32
CA ARG A 95 -1.23 -20.66 0.62
C ARG A 95 0.19 -20.31 0.19
N ARG A 96 0.51 -19.04 0.04
CA ARG A 96 1.81 -18.55 -0.42
C ARG A 96 2.22 -17.29 0.35
N PHE A 97 3.47 -17.25 0.71
CA PHE A 97 4.12 -16.10 1.34
C PHE A 97 5.19 -15.57 0.41
N VAL A 98 5.25 -14.26 0.22
CA VAL A 98 6.28 -13.56 -0.54
C VAL A 98 6.94 -12.55 0.38
N LEU A 99 8.26 -12.61 0.48
CA LEU A 99 9.02 -11.66 1.27
C LEU A 99 9.17 -10.35 0.51
N SER A 100 8.75 -9.24 1.12
CA SER A 100 9.04 -7.88 0.65
C SER A 100 10.19 -7.32 1.50
N ASP A 101 11.36 -7.18 0.92
CA ASP A 101 12.57 -6.81 1.64
C ASP A 101 13.47 -5.92 0.79
N ASP A 102 14.22 -5.02 1.46
CA ASP A 102 15.26 -4.21 0.84
C ASP A 102 16.67 -4.81 1.09
N GLU A 103 16.75 -5.82 1.94
CA GLU A 103 17.98 -6.53 2.26
C GLU A 103 18.14 -7.76 1.36
N HIS A 104 19.21 -7.81 0.58
CA HIS A 104 19.53 -8.95 -0.28
C HIS A 104 20.23 -10.04 0.53
N GLY A 105 19.45 -10.82 1.28
CA GLY A 105 19.94 -11.93 2.10
C GLY A 105 19.15 -13.22 1.91
N PRO A 106 19.52 -14.31 2.60
CA PRO A 106 18.74 -15.53 2.61
C PRO A 106 17.29 -15.25 3.03
N VAL A 107 16.35 -15.89 2.33
CA VAL A 107 14.92 -15.78 2.64
C VAL A 107 14.61 -16.72 3.80
N GLU A 108 14.96 -16.29 5.03
CA GLU A 108 14.66 -17.00 6.26
C GLU A 108 13.57 -16.27 7.04
N GLY A 109 12.66 -17.01 7.66
CA GLY A 109 11.58 -16.40 8.41
C GLY A 109 10.65 -17.40 9.08
N PRO A 110 9.56 -16.92 9.67
CA PRO A 110 8.62 -17.75 10.43
C PRO A 110 7.76 -18.68 9.56
N VAL A 111 7.83 -18.55 8.25
CA VAL A 111 7.07 -19.34 7.26
C VAL A 111 7.98 -19.66 6.08
N GLU A 112 7.56 -20.64 5.27
CA GLU A 112 8.20 -20.91 3.99
C GLU A 112 7.78 -19.87 2.96
N PHE A 113 8.75 -19.11 2.44
CA PHE A 113 8.52 -18.12 1.40
C PHE A 113 8.69 -18.73 0.01
N ALA A 114 7.82 -18.37 -0.93
CA ALA A 114 7.98 -18.73 -2.34
C ALA A 114 9.29 -18.14 -2.91
N ALA A 115 9.55 -16.86 -2.64
CA ALA A 115 10.80 -16.16 -2.85
C ALA A 115 10.68 -14.69 -2.33
N GLU A 116 11.70 -13.88 -2.60
CA GLU A 116 11.68 -12.44 -2.39
C GLU A 116 10.96 -11.74 -3.56
N TYR A 117 10.25 -10.65 -3.25
CA TYR A 117 9.39 -9.88 -4.16
C TYR A 117 10.12 -9.42 -5.43
N GLU A 118 11.26 -8.76 -5.30
CA GLU A 118 12.00 -8.22 -6.44
C GLU A 118 12.58 -9.34 -7.33
N ALA A 119 13.00 -10.45 -6.71
CA ALA A 119 13.47 -11.61 -7.44
C ALA A 119 12.36 -12.24 -8.28
N LEU A 120 11.17 -12.43 -7.69
CA LEU A 120 10.00 -12.93 -8.42
C LEU A 120 9.56 -11.97 -9.53
N LEU A 121 9.56 -10.66 -9.21
CA LEU A 121 9.18 -9.63 -10.15
C LEU A 121 10.12 -9.58 -11.35
N ALA A 122 11.43 -9.67 -11.11
CA ALA A 122 12.44 -9.68 -12.17
C ALA A 122 12.29 -10.86 -13.14
N ALA A 123 11.88 -12.03 -12.64
CA ALA A 123 11.64 -13.23 -13.42
C ALA A 123 10.31 -13.21 -14.20
N ALA A 124 9.36 -12.35 -13.81
CA ALA A 124 8.02 -12.31 -14.39
C ALA A 124 7.97 -11.45 -15.67
N SER A 125 7.04 -11.79 -16.60
CA SER A 125 6.78 -11.01 -17.80
C SER A 125 6.07 -9.68 -17.47
N PRO A 126 6.41 -8.56 -18.11
CA PRO A 126 5.64 -7.32 -17.99
C PRO A 126 4.35 -7.34 -18.83
N ASP A 127 4.19 -8.31 -19.72
CA ASP A 127 3.11 -8.38 -20.71
C ASP A 127 1.93 -9.21 -20.19
N TYR A 128 1.36 -8.80 -19.05
CA TYR A 128 0.15 -9.41 -18.52
C TYR A 128 -1.08 -8.85 -19.23
N VAL A 129 -2.00 -9.72 -19.65
CA VAL A 129 -3.28 -9.31 -20.25
C VAL A 129 -4.29 -9.19 -19.12
N PHE A 130 -4.73 -7.94 -18.87
CA PHE A 130 -5.79 -7.67 -17.91
C PHE A 130 -7.14 -7.84 -18.59
N GLU A 131 -7.91 -8.82 -18.15
CA GLU A 131 -9.27 -9.08 -18.67
C GLU A 131 -10.27 -8.05 -18.13
N ASP A 132 -11.27 -7.75 -18.94
CA ASP A 132 -12.40 -6.91 -18.50
C ASP A 132 -13.33 -7.70 -17.57
N PHE A 133 -13.87 -7.04 -16.55
CA PHE A 133 -14.81 -7.59 -15.58
C PHE A 133 -15.81 -6.54 -15.09
N ASP A 134 -16.81 -6.95 -14.31
CA ASP A 134 -17.82 -6.04 -13.76
C ASP A 134 -17.19 -4.98 -12.84
N GLU A 135 -17.47 -3.71 -13.11
CA GLU A 135 -17.01 -2.59 -12.29
C GLU A 135 -17.48 -2.65 -10.83
N ASN A 136 -18.52 -3.42 -10.53
CA ASN A 136 -19.02 -3.66 -9.18
C ASN A 136 -18.28 -4.79 -8.47
N ALA A 137 -17.39 -5.52 -9.14
CA ALA A 137 -16.52 -6.50 -8.50
C ALA A 137 -15.71 -5.85 -7.38
N GLN A 138 -15.44 -6.61 -6.32
CA GLN A 138 -14.67 -6.15 -5.20
C GLN A 138 -13.19 -5.94 -5.63
N ALA A 139 -12.67 -4.75 -5.36
CA ALA A 139 -11.29 -4.39 -5.70
C ALA A 139 -10.37 -4.44 -4.48
N SER A 140 -10.88 -4.04 -3.32
CA SER A 140 -10.04 -3.93 -2.13
C SER A 140 -10.81 -4.08 -0.83
N LEU A 141 -10.04 -4.35 0.22
CA LEU A 141 -10.53 -4.58 1.58
C LEU A 141 -9.51 -4.03 2.58
N PHE A 142 -9.96 -3.29 3.57
CA PHE A 142 -9.17 -2.94 4.75
C PHE A 142 -9.99 -3.12 6.02
N TYR A 143 -9.32 -3.12 7.17
CA TYR A 143 -9.98 -3.28 8.46
C TYR A 143 -9.83 -2.04 9.32
N THR A 144 -10.94 -1.61 9.91
CA THR A 144 -10.94 -0.55 10.93
C THR A 144 -10.89 -1.18 12.31
N SER A 145 -10.15 -0.55 13.25
CA SER A 145 -10.20 -0.92 14.66
C SER A 145 -11.61 -0.61 15.18
N GLY A 146 -12.41 -1.64 15.42
CA GLY A 146 -13.72 -1.48 16.04
C GLY A 146 -13.54 -0.93 17.48
N THR A 147 -14.37 0.05 17.87
CA THR A 147 -14.35 0.61 19.23
C THR A 147 -14.80 -0.39 20.30
N THR A 148 -15.42 -1.48 19.91
CA THR A 148 -16.10 -2.43 20.81
C THR A 148 -15.93 -3.91 20.44
N GLY A 149 -14.83 -4.31 19.80
CA GLY A 149 -14.68 -5.71 19.42
C GLY A 149 -13.62 -5.96 18.35
N LEU A 150 -13.82 -7.00 17.56
CA LEU A 150 -12.92 -7.38 16.46
C LEU A 150 -12.92 -6.33 15.35
N PRO A 151 -11.80 -6.19 14.61
CA PRO A 151 -11.72 -5.31 13.46
C PRO A 151 -12.83 -5.57 12.44
N LYS A 152 -13.39 -4.50 11.86
CA LYS A 152 -14.45 -4.58 10.86
C LYS A 152 -13.89 -4.37 9.47
N GLY A 153 -14.18 -5.29 8.54
CA GLY A 153 -13.78 -5.19 7.14
C GLY A 153 -14.65 -4.19 6.38
N VAL A 154 -13.99 -3.31 5.64
CA VAL A 154 -14.61 -2.36 4.71
C VAL A 154 -14.16 -2.72 3.30
N ARG A 155 -15.12 -2.93 2.41
CA ARG A 155 -14.89 -3.38 1.02
C ARG A 155 -15.19 -2.24 0.05
N PHE A 156 -14.36 -2.12 -0.98
CA PHE A 156 -14.60 -1.22 -2.10
C PHE A 156 -14.65 -1.99 -3.40
N SER A 157 -15.62 -1.64 -4.26
CA SER A 157 -15.65 -2.08 -5.65
C SER A 157 -14.74 -1.20 -6.52
N HIS A 158 -14.43 -1.66 -7.72
CA HIS A 158 -13.71 -0.87 -8.73
C HIS A 158 -14.43 0.45 -9.02
N ARG A 159 -15.76 0.39 -9.21
CA ARG A 159 -16.59 1.58 -9.41
C ARG A 159 -16.41 2.60 -8.29
N GLN A 160 -16.42 2.16 -7.02
CA GLN A 160 -16.27 3.05 -5.88
C GLN A 160 -14.87 3.70 -5.85
N LEU A 161 -13.80 2.95 -6.13
CA LEU A 161 -12.45 3.49 -6.18
C LEU A 161 -12.29 4.53 -7.29
N VAL A 162 -12.81 4.27 -8.49
CA VAL A 162 -12.75 5.20 -9.62
C VAL A 162 -13.55 6.47 -9.34
N LEU A 163 -14.80 6.34 -8.89
CA LEU A 163 -15.64 7.50 -8.58
C LEU A 163 -15.08 8.33 -7.43
N HIS A 164 -14.53 7.69 -6.39
CA HIS A 164 -13.83 8.38 -5.32
C HIS A 164 -12.63 9.16 -5.86
N THR A 165 -11.79 8.53 -6.68
CA THR A 165 -10.61 9.17 -7.27
C THR A 165 -10.97 10.41 -8.10
N LEU A 166 -11.99 10.30 -8.95
CA LEU A 166 -12.47 11.43 -9.76
C LEU A 166 -13.10 12.53 -8.89
N GLY A 167 -13.90 12.16 -7.88
CA GLY A 167 -14.51 13.09 -6.94
C GLY A 167 -13.48 13.87 -6.13
N VAL A 168 -12.46 13.19 -5.60
CA VAL A 168 -11.37 13.82 -4.85
C VAL A 168 -10.53 14.70 -5.78
N ALA A 169 -10.16 14.23 -6.98
CA ALA A 169 -9.41 15.04 -7.93
C ALA A 169 -10.15 16.34 -8.29
N THR A 170 -11.47 16.27 -8.49
CA THR A 170 -12.32 17.44 -8.76
C THR A 170 -12.35 18.38 -7.55
N SER A 171 -12.56 17.85 -6.35
CA SER A 171 -12.64 18.66 -5.12
C SER A 171 -11.33 19.38 -4.83
N ILE A 172 -10.20 18.70 -4.98
CA ILE A 172 -8.87 19.27 -4.76
C ILE A 172 -8.53 20.28 -5.87
N GLY A 173 -8.88 19.99 -7.13
CA GLY A 173 -8.64 20.89 -8.25
C GLY A 173 -9.42 22.21 -8.17
N THR A 174 -10.53 22.25 -7.42
CA THR A 174 -11.38 23.42 -7.19
C THR A 174 -11.18 24.06 -5.81
N ALA A 175 -10.32 23.51 -4.98
CA ALA A 175 -10.06 24.02 -3.62
C ALA A 175 -9.36 25.38 -3.65
N ALA A 176 -9.40 26.09 -2.50
CA ALA A 176 -8.68 27.35 -2.34
C ALA A 176 -7.16 27.15 -2.51
N ALA A 177 -6.45 28.23 -2.86
CA ALA A 177 -5.00 28.20 -3.00
C ALA A 177 -4.33 27.66 -1.72
N GLY A 178 -3.39 26.73 -1.87
CA GLY A 178 -2.71 26.04 -0.76
C GLY A 178 -3.30 24.68 -0.38
N ALA A 179 -4.55 24.36 -0.82
CA ALA A 179 -5.14 23.03 -0.64
C ALA A 179 -5.30 22.26 -1.97
N THR A 180 -4.81 22.83 -3.07
CA THR A 180 -4.90 22.24 -4.41
C THR A 180 -3.72 21.32 -4.68
N MET A 181 -3.99 20.19 -5.34
CA MET A 181 -2.98 19.32 -5.92
C MET A 181 -2.97 19.52 -7.44
N ARG A 182 -1.80 19.78 -8.03
CA ARG A 182 -1.68 20.17 -9.44
C ARG A 182 -0.64 19.30 -10.15
N THR A 183 -0.76 19.20 -11.46
CA THR A 183 0.31 18.62 -12.29
C THR A 183 1.63 19.36 -12.04
N GLY A 184 2.68 18.61 -11.74
CA GLY A 184 3.99 19.13 -11.37
C GLY A 184 4.26 19.10 -9.87
N ASP A 185 3.25 18.88 -9.02
CA ASP A 185 3.47 18.64 -7.60
C ASP A 185 4.22 17.34 -7.35
N VAL A 186 4.90 17.31 -6.21
CA VAL A 186 5.52 16.10 -5.64
C VAL A 186 4.71 15.69 -4.42
N TYR A 187 4.06 14.55 -4.52
CA TYR A 187 3.19 14.01 -3.47
C TYR A 187 3.92 13.01 -2.58
N MET A 188 3.78 13.18 -1.26
CA MET A 188 4.23 12.20 -0.28
C MET A 188 3.10 11.88 0.70
N PRO A 189 2.54 10.65 0.71
CA PRO A 189 1.59 10.26 1.74
C PRO A 189 2.28 10.20 3.10
N ILE A 190 1.67 10.83 4.11
CA ILE A 190 2.02 10.65 5.52
C ILE A 190 0.74 10.21 6.26
N THR A 191 -0.10 9.50 5.55
CA THR A 191 -1.23 8.72 6.05
C THR A 191 -1.04 7.30 5.54
N PRO A 192 -1.02 6.28 6.42
CA PRO A 192 -0.61 4.94 6.03
C PRO A 192 -1.44 4.36 4.88
N MET A 193 -0.76 3.74 3.91
CA MET A 193 -1.41 3.10 2.77
C MET A 193 -2.30 1.93 3.19
N PHE A 194 -2.00 1.28 4.31
CA PHE A 194 -2.85 0.24 4.87
C PHE A 194 -4.14 0.78 5.52
N HIS A 195 -4.20 2.08 5.82
CA HIS A 195 -5.38 2.70 6.43
C HIS A 195 -6.18 3.48 5.39
N VAL A 196 -7.37 2.95 5.04
CA VAL A 196 -8.28 3.56 4.05
C VAL A 196 -7.56 3.94 2.74
N HIS A 197 -6.56 3.12 2.32
CA HIS A 197 -5.76 3.33 1.10
C HIS A 197 -5.10 4.72 1.04
N ALA A 198 -4.58 5.22 2.18
CA ALA A 198 -4.11 6.61 2.31
C ALA A 198 -5.16 7.61 1.79
N TRP A 199 -6.45 7.40 2.13
CA TRP A 199 -7.59 8.20 1.67
C TRP A 199 -7.75 8.26 0.15
N GLY A 200 -7.22 7.28 -0.58
CA GLY A 200 -7.27 7.20 -2.03
C GLY A 200 -6.34 8.17 -2.78
N PHE A 201 -5.55 8.97 -2.06
CA PHE A 201 -4.65 9.95 -2.70
C PHE A 201 -3.58 9.34 -3.63
N PRO A 202 -3.04 8.14 -3.40
CA PRO A 202 -2.13 7.51 -4.36
C PRO A 202 -2.76 7.30 -5.74
N TYR A 203 -4.06 6.99 -5.81
CA TYR A 203 -4.80 6.89 -7.07
C TYR A 203 -4.96 8.27 -7.72
N VAL A 204 -5.29 9.31 -6.93
CA VAL A 204 -5.40 10.69 -7.42
C VAL A 204 -4.06 11.20 -7.94
N ALA A 205 -2.98 10.99 -7.20
CA ALA A 205 -1.63 11.38 -7.60
C ALA A 205 -1.20 10.68 -8.90
N THR A 206 -1.59 9.40 -9.06
CA THR A 206 -1.36 8.65 -10.30
C THR A 206 -2.19 9.21 -11.46
N LEU A 207 -3.47 9.53 -11.26
CA LEU A 207 -4.34 10.15 -12.27
C LEU A 207 -3.79 11.50 -12.76
N LEU A 208 -3.23 12.30 -11.85
CA LEU A 208 -2.63 13.60 -12.16
C LEU A 208 -1.19 13.51 -12.68
N GLY A 209 -0.60 12.32 -12.72
CA GLY A 209 0.77 12.08 -13.19
C GLY A 209 1.85 12.65 -12.28
N LEU A 210 1.61 12.76 -10.98
CA LEU A 210 2.52 13.37 -10.03
C LEU A 210 3.70 12.45 -9.69
N LYS A 211 4.85 13.04 -9.38
CA LYS A 211 5.91 12.31 -8.68
C LYS A 211 5.37 11.89 -7.29
N GLN A 212 5.52 10.61 -6.95
CA GLN A 212 5.09 10.08 -5.66
C GLN A 212 6.33 9.61 -4.87
N VAL A 213 6.44 10.05 -3.63
CA VAL A 213 7.52 9.71 -2.70
C VAL A 213 6.93 8.89 -1.57
N TYR A 214 7.41 7.66 -1.39
CA TYR A 214 6.92 6.77 -0.33
C TYR A 214 7.95 6.70 0.80
N PRO A 215 7.58 7.16 2.02
CA PRO A 215 8.54 7.35 3.09
C PRO A 215 8.89 6.08 3.88
N GLY A 216 8.22 4.96 3.62
CA GLY A 216 8.35 3.79 4.47
C GLY A 216 7.80 4.04 5.87
N ARG A 217 8.55 3.64 6.88
CA ARG A 217 8.21 3.90 8.28
C ARG A 217 8.32 5.39 8.60
N TYR A 218 7.31 5.94 9.31
CA TYR A 218 7.26 7.36 9.67
C TYR A 218 8.25 7.69 10.79
N LEU A 219 9.48 7.98 10.41
CA LEU A 219 10.52 8.48 11.29
C LEU A 219 10.73 9.97 11.00
N PRO A 220 10.65 10.88 12.02
CA PRO A 220 10.68 12.32 11.80
C PRO A 220 11.87 12.79 10.96
N ALA A 221 13.08 12.33 11.30
CA ALA A 221 14.29 12.68 10.56
C ALA A 221 14.24 12.25 9.09
N SER A 222 13.73 11.02 8.82
CA SER A 222 13.59 10.52 7.45
C SER A 222 12.55 11.30 6.66
N LEU A 223 11.41 11.62 7.29
CA LEU A 223 10.36 12.42 6.66
C LEU A 223 10.86 13.82 6.30
N LEU A 224 11.52 14.53 7.22
CA LEU A 224 12.08 15.86 6.97
C LEU A 224 13.11 15.81 5.83
N LYS A 225 14.02 14.83 5.85
CA LYS A 225 15.01 14.62 4.80
C LYS A 225 14.35 14.39 3.42
N LEU A 226 13.30 13.58 3.37
CA LEU A 226 12.58 13.30 2.12
C LEU A 226 11.79 14.54 1.63
N ILE A 227 11.14 15.28 2.54
CA ILE A 227 10.40 16.50 2.17
C ILE A 227 11.31 17.46 1.43
N VAL A 228 12.49 17.75 2.00
CA VAL A 228 13.45 18.69 1.40
C VAL A 228 14.14 18.07 0.19
N GLY A 229 14.68 16.85 0.33
CA GLY A 229 15.48 16.20 -0.72
C GLY A 229 14.71 15.91 -1.99
N GLU A 230 13.44 15.53 -1.87
CA GLU A 230 12.56 15.22 -3.00
C GLU A 230 11.70 16.42 -3.43
N ARG A 231 11.79 17.55 -2.72
CA ARG A 231 11.00 18.77 -2.94
C ARG A 231 9.49 18.46 -2.91
N VAL A 232 9.05 17.85 -1.82
CA VAL A 232 7.63 17.52 -1.63
C VAL A 232 6.82 18.81 -1.50
N THR A 233 5.81 18.97 -2.37
CA THR A 233 4.94 20.15 -2.39
C THR A 233 3.54 19.86 -1.87
N TYR A 234 3.15 18.59 -1.83
CA TYR A 234 1.84 18.17 -1.33
C TYR A 234 1.93 16.93 -0.46
N SER A 235 1.33 17.03 0.72
CA SER A 235 1.19 15.91 1.65
C SER A 235 -0.11 16.03 2.43
N HIS A 236 -0.55 14.95 3.04
CA HIS A 236 -1.63 14.95 4.01
C HIS A 236 -1.28 14.04 5.18
N CYS A 237 -1.62 14.48 6.37
CA CYS A 237 -1.34 13.74 7.59
C CYS A 237 -2.36 14.06 8.68
N VAL A 238 -2.33 13.26 9.75
CA VAL A 238 -3.05 13.57 10.97
C VAL A 238 -2.28 14.58 11.83
N PRO A 239 -2.94 15.40 12.67
CA PRO A 239 -2.27 16.44 13.47
C PRO A 239 -1.10 15.95 14.31
N SER A 240 -1.16 14.72 14.84
CA SER A 240 -0.07 14.13 15.63
C SER A 240 1.22 13.94 14.83
N ILE A 241 1.14 13.65 13.55
CA ILE A 241 2.32 13.57 12.68
C ILE A 241 2.92 14.96 12.43
N MET A 242 2.09 15.96 12.18
CA MET A 242 2.56 17.35 12.06
C MET A 242 3.28 17.80 13.32
N GLN A 243 2.69 17.53 14.50
CA GLN A 243 3.31 17.84 15.78
C GLN A 243 4.66 17.12 15.95
N MET A 244 4.72 15.85 15.58
CA MET A 244 5.96 15.05 15.62
C MET A 244 7.06 15.67 14.74
N LEU A 245 6.73 16.12 13.54
CA LEU A 245 7.70 16.79 12.64
C LEU A 245 8.18 18.12 13.21
N LEU A 246 7.27 18.97 13.66
CA LEU A 246 7.58 20.30 14.21
C LEU A 246 8.35 20.24 15.54
N SER A 247 8.14 19.17 16.33
CA SER A 247 8.83 18.98 17.62
C SER A 247 10.19 18.29 17.47
N HIS A 248 10.57 17.87 16.27
CA HIS A 248 11.87 17.23 16.06
C HIS A 248 13.00 18.26 16.27
N PRO A 249 14.08 17.95 17.02
CA PRO A 249 15.15 18.90 17.34
C PRO A 249 15.76 19.58 16.10
N ASP A 250 15.89 18.83 15.01
CA ASP A 250 16.50 19.34 13.76
C ASP A 250 15.46 20.00 12.83
N SER A 251 14.18 20.11 13.21
CA SER A 251 13.15 20.66 12.34
C SER A 251 13.49 22.06 11.81
N ALA A 252 14.08 22.89 12.68
CA ALA A 252 14.50 24.26 12.32
C ALA A 252 15.69 24.31 11.34
N SER A 253 16.41 23.22 11.14
CA SER A 253 17.54 23.13 10.20
C SER A 253 17.11 22.82 8.77
N TYR A 254 15.86 22.44 8.56
CA TYR A 254 15.29 22.14 7.26
C TYR A 254 14.50 23.35 6.71
N ASP A 255 14.80 23.70 5.47
CA ASP A 255 14.01 24.72 4.75
C ASP A 255 12.72 24.08 4.21
N LEU A 256 11.60 24.39 4.85
CA LEU A 256 10.27 23.89 4.48
C LEU A 256 9.43 24.96 3.75
N THR A 257 10.05 26.04 3.24
CA THR A 257 9.35 27.18 2.61
C THR A 257 9.17 27.04 1.09
N GLY A 258 9.48 25.87 0.52
CA GLY A 258 9.43 25.60 -0.93
C GLY A 258 8.04 25.23 -1.47
#